data_5f189ee4af9f6335eafcaf792f54c721
#
_entry.id   5f189ee4af9f6335eafcaf792f54c721
#
_cell.length_a   1.000
_cell.length_b   1.000
_cell.length_c   1.000
_cell.angle_alpha   90.00
_cell.angle_beta   90.00
_cell.angle_gamma   90.00
#
_symmetry.space_group_name_H-M   'P 1'
#
loop_
_entity.id
_entity.type
_entity.pdbx_description
1 polymer ?
#
loop_
_entity_poly.entity_id
_entity_poly.type
_entity_poly.pdbx_seq_one_letter_code
_entity_poly.pdbx_strand_id
1 'polypeptide(L)'
;MQRIQYHRYGGPDVMRLEDYELPALGRQEILVRVKAASINPLDWKLRQGFMKLMMGRRFPRAMGMDFAGVVEAIGPGVTGFAPGDDVLGQVPMMKPGAFAEAAITTQDLIIHKPAALSFPAAATLPTVGVTAWRALIDGGRLKAGQSLFINGAAGGVGQAATAIAKTLGAVITVRVGPSSLASFADMGMARVLDYTQALPENLKGTFDVVFDCHGGLTSAEEDFLTKRSGIAVDIDPTVGNVFRSLISSRHNFVRGVLSTSILQKIVDLALAGQFTIPINRIVSLSEAIALISDLEAGNRLPGKSVILMG
;
A
#
# COMPACT_ATOMS: atom_id res chain seq x y z
N MET A 1 5.54 -26.01 6.66
CA MET A 1 5.60 -24.71 5.98
C MET A 1 5.94 -23.65 6.98
N GLN A 2 6.68 -22.60 6.57
CA GLN A 2 7.09 -21.51 7.46
C GLN A 2 6.30 -20.24 7.21
N ARG A 3 6.04 -19.47 8.29
CA ARG A 3 5.45 -18.14 8.23
C ARG A 3 5.92 -17.24 9.37
N ILE A 4 5.83 -15.92 9.17
CA ILE A 4 6.02 -14.95 10.23
C ILE A 4 4.69 -14.76 10.98
N GLN A 5 4.74 -14.99 12.29
CA GLN A 5 3.58 -14.86 13.17
C GLN A 5 3.95 -14.27 14.54
N TYR A 6 2.93 -13.96 15.33
CA TYR A 6 3.09 -13.42 16.69
C TYR A 6 2.03 -13.98 17.63
N HIS A 7 2.38 -14.11 18.94
CA HIS A 7 1.55 -14.72 19.97
C HIS A 7 0.92 -13.70 20.92
N ARG A 8 1.24 -12.42 20.76
CA ARG A 8 0.66 -11.28 21.47
C ARG A 8 0.86 -10.01 20.64
N TYR A 9 0.02 -9.02 20.83
CA TYR A 9 0.27 -7.70 20.28
C TYR A 9 1.51 -7.08 20.90
N GLY A 10 2.30 -6.34 20.11
CA GLY A 10 3.53 -5.72 20.61
C GLY A 10 4.43 -5.16 19.52
N GLY A 11 5.65 -4.82 19.91
CA GLY A 11 6.73 -4.34 19.04
C GLY A 11 7.39 -5.44 18.21
N PRO A 12 8.52 -5.15 17.54
CA PRO A 12 9.22 -6.12 16.67
C PRO A 12 9.61 -7.42 17.39
N ASP A 13 9.84 -7.35 18.70
CA ASP A 13 10.26 -8.47 19.57
C ASP A 13 9.27 -9.64 19.62
N VAL A 14 8.02 -9.41 19.25
CA VAL A 14 6.99 -10.46 19.27
C VAL A 14 6.92 -11.29 18.00
N MET A 15 7.61 -10.88 16.92
CA MET A 15 7.64 -11.63 15.66
C MET A 15 8.46 -12.92 15.80
N ARG A 16 7.94 -13.99 15.20
CA ARG A 16 8.61 -15.30 15.11
C ARG A 16 8.44 -15.87 13.71
N LEU A 17 9.48 -16.47 13.19
CA LEU A 17 9.41 -17.36 12.03
C LEU A 17 9.19 -18.78 12.58
N GLU A 18 8.04 -19.35 12.29
CA GLU A 18 7.64 -20.64 12.88
C GLU A 18 6.96 -21.52 11.83
N ASP A 19 7.04 -22.80 12.05
CA ASP A 19 6.27 -23.76 11.28
C ASP A 19 4.78 -23.62 11.56
N TYR A 20 3.97 -23.83 10.53
CA TYR A 20 2.52 -23.81 10.64
C TYR A 20 1.88 -24.87 9.74
N GLU A 21 0.70 -25.30 10.14
CA GLU A 21 -0.17 -26.14 9.35
C GLU A 21 -1.28 -25.30 8.71
N LEU A 22 -1.54 -25.58 7.44
CA LEU A 22 -2.65 -24.96 6.74
C LEU A 22 -3.96 -25.54 7.26
N PRO A 23 -4.95 -24.72 7.58
CA PRO A 23 -6.29 -25.24 7.86
C PRO A 23 -6.90 -25.83 6.60
N ALA A 24 -7.93 -26.68 6.78
CA ALA A 24 -8.73 -27.15 5.64
C ALA A 24 -9.29 -25.95 4.87
N LEU A 25 -9.21 -26.06 3.53
CA LEU A 25 -9.63 -25.00 2.64
C LEU A 25 -11.16 -24.85 2.65
N GLY A 26 -11.62 -23.64 2.92
CA GLY A 26 -13.03 -23.29 2.90
C GLY A 26 -13.60 -23.26 1.47
N ARG A 27 -14.93 -23.28 1.36
CA ARG A 27 -15.62 -23.37 0.07
C ARG A 27 -15.24 -22.29 -0.95
N GLN A 28 -15.00 -21.05 -0.50
CA GLN A 28 -14.68 -19.89 -1.34
C GLN A 28 -13.19 -19.49 -1.22
N GLU A 29 -12.37 -20.33 -0.58
CA GLU A 29 -10.97 -20.02 -0.33
C GLU A 29 -10.06 -20.60 -1.43
N ILE A 30 -8.96 -19.93 -1.63
CA ILE A 30 -7.92 -20.27 -2.60
C ILE A 30 -6.61 -20.38 -1.83
N LEU A 31 -5.93 -21.50 -1.93
CA LEU A 31 -4.58 -21.69 -1.43
C LEU A 31 -3.59 -21.23 -2.50
N VAL A 32 -2.71 -20.34 -2.13
CA VAL A 32 -1.66 -19.82 -3.01
C VAL A 32 -0.30 -20.12 -2.42
N ARG A 33 0.57 -20.75 -3.19
CA ARG A 33 2.01 -20.80 -2.91
C ARG A 33 2.59 -19.44 -3.20
N VAL A 34 2.98 -18.71 -2.15
CA VAL A 34 3.50 -17.36 -2.26
C VAL A 34 4.90 -17.41 -2.88
N LYS A 35 5.15 -16.54 -3.85
CA LYS A 35 6.47 -16.34 -4.47
C LYS A 35 7.12 -15.04 -4.01
N ALA A 36 6.30 -14.01 -3.80
CA ALA A 36 6.75 -12.73 -3.27
C ALA A 36 5.65 -12.09 -2.44
N ALA A 37 6.02 -11.41 -1.37
CA ALA A 37 5.13 -10.59 -0.56
C ALA A 37 5.74 -9.21 -0.32
N SER A 38 4.93 -8.15 -0.35
CA SER A 38 5.44 -6.80 -0.12
C SER A 38 5.06 -6.27 1.26
N ILE A 39 5.99 -5.57 1.89
CA ILE A 39 5.83 -5.05 3.25
C ILE A 39 5.11 -3.69 3.20
N ASN A 40 4.11 -3.52 4.08
CA ASN A 40 3.35 -2.28 4.26
C ASN A 40 3.34 -1.83 5.73
N PRO A 41 3.25 -0.52 6.01
CA PRO A 41 3.08 -0.04 7.39
C PRO A 41 1.88 -0.66 8.12
N LEU A 42 0.83 -1.04 7.40
CA LEU A 42 -0.33 -1.70 7.98
C LEU A 42 0.03 -3.04 8.64
N ASP A 43 0.98 -3.79 8.11
CA ASP A 43 1.37 -5.11 8.63
C ASP A 43 1.85 -5.02 10.09
N TRP A 44 2.73 -4.05 10.39
CA TRP A 44 3.18 -3.87 11.78
C TRP A 44 2.19 -3.07 12.63
N LYS A 45 1.38 -2.14 12.07
CA LYS A 45 0.30 -1.47 12.81
C LYS A 45 -0.73 -2.50 13.33
N LEU A 46 -1.08 -3.52 12.51
CA LEU A 46 -1.95 -4.62 12.95
C LEU A 46 -1.31 -5.45 14.07
N ARG A 47 -0.02 -5.78 13.96
CA ARG A 47 0.73 -6.48 14.99
C ARG A 47 0.85 -5.67 16.29
N GLN A 48 0.99 -4.36 16.21
CA GLN A 48 0.97 -3.45 17.35
C GLN A 48 -0.40 -3.34 18.02
N GLY A 49 -1.47 -3.83 17.37
CA GLY A 49 -2.83 -3.84 17.90
C GLY A 49 -3.71 -2.67 17.45
N PHE A 50 -3.38 -2.01 16.36
CA PHE A 50 -4.19 -0.92 15.80
C PHE A 50 -5.68 -1.30 15.67
N MET A 51 -5.99 -2.56 15.30
CA MET A 51 -7.37 -3.07 15.19
C MET A 51 -7.70 -4.15 16.24
N LYS A 52 -7.05 -4.15 17.42
CA LYS A 52 -7.17 -5.22 18.42
C LYS A 52 -8.60 -5.48 18.89
N LEU A 53 -9.46 -4.47 18.91
CA LEU A 53 -10.87 -4.61 19.29
C LEU A 53 -11.65 -5.43 18.25
N MET A 54 -11.37 -5.26 16.96
CA MET A 54 -12.01 -6.01 15.88
C MET A 54 -11.38 -7.39 15.70
N MET A 55 -10.06 -7.45 15.74
CA MET A 55 -9.31 -8.69 15.53
C MET A 55 -9.34 -9.64 16.72
N GLY A 56 -9.62 -9.14 17.94
CA GLY A 56 -9.67 -9.95 19.15
C GLY A 56 -8.31 -10.41 19.65
N ARG A 57 -8.28 -11.44 20.51
CA ARG A 57 -7.08 -11.95 21.19
C ARG A 57 -6.80 -13.44 20.89
N ARG A 58 -7.26 -13.96 19.76
CA ARG A 58 -6.89 -15.32 19.34
C ARG A 58 -5.51 -15.28 18.67
N PHE A 59 -4.58 -16.06 19.19
CA PHE A 59 -3.22 -16.19 18.69
C PHE A 59 -2.90 -17.68 18.44
N PRO A 60 -1.85 -18.01 17.63
CA PRO A 60 -0.96 -17.10 16.89
C PRO A 60 -1.67 -16.37 15.73
N ARG A 61 -1.12 -15.19 15.35
CA ARG A 61 -1.56 -14.44 14.19
C ARG A 61 -0.41 -14.30 13.20
N ALA A 62 -0.67 -14.58 11.95
CA ALA A 62 0.29 -14.37 10.87
C ALA A 62 0.37 -12.89 10.46
N MET A 63 1.38 -12.56 9.66
CA MET A 63 1.64 -11.22 9.13
C MET A 63 1.62 -11.21 7.60
N GLY A 64 1.49 -10.00 7.04
CA GLY A 64 1.54 -9.74 5.60
C GLY A 64 0.16 -9.72 4.94
N MET A 65 -0.01 -8.74 4.04
CA MET A 65 -1.26 -8.55 3.30
C MET A 65 -1.08 -8.81 1.81
N ASP A 66 -0.10 -8.15 1.17
CA ASP A 66 0.11 -8.18 -0.27
C ASP A 66 0.99 -9.33 -0.69
N PHE A 67 0.61 -10.01 -1.76
CA PHE A 67 1.41 -11.10 -2.32
C PHE A 67 1.24 -11.23 -3.84
N ALA A 68 2.16 -12.00 -4.43
CA ALA A 68 2.02 -12.64 -5.73
C ALA A 68 2.54 -14.08 -5.61
N GLY A 69 1.88 -15.00 -6.29
CA GLY A 69 2.20 -16.43 -6.17
C GLY A 69 1.42 -17.28 -7.18
N VAL A 70 1.43 -18.58 -6.96
CA VAL A 70 0.79 -19.58 -7.83
C VAL A 70 -0.32 -20.28 -7.06
N VAL A 71 -1.50 -20.37 -7.65
CA VAL A 71 -2.62 -21.12 -7.06
C VAL A 71 -2.23 -22.59 -6.91
N GLU A 72 -2.35 -23.13 -5.71
CA GLU A 72 -2.04 -24.52 -5.39
C GLU A 72 -3.31 -25.37 -5.28
N ALA A 73 -4.36 -24.82 -4.68
CA ALA A 73 -5.66 -25.50 -4.56
C ALA A 73 -6.79 -24.47 -4.46
N ILE A 74 -7.99 -24.90 -4.81
CA ILE A 74 -9.21 -24.07 -4.75
C ILE A 74 -10.32 -24.81 -4.01
N GLY A 75 -11.13 -24.07 -3.27
CA GLY A 75 -12.36 -24.58 -2.67
C GLY A 75 -13.46 -24.82 -3.72
N PRO A 76 -14.42 -25.70 -3.43
CA PRO A 76 -15.41 -26.16 -4.43
C PRO A 76 -16.39 -25.06 -4.92
N GLY A 77 -16.39 -23.90 -4.35
CA GLY A 77 -17.21 -22.77 -4.77
C GLY A 77 -16.44 -21.67 -5.49
N VAL A 78 -15.14 -21.85 -5.72
CA VAL A 78 -14.30 -20.92 -6.48
C VAL A 78 -14.52 -21.11 -7.97
N THR A 79 -14.62 -20.00 -8.69
CA THR A 79 -14.73 -19.98 -10.16
C THR A 79 -13.72 -18.99 -10.74
N GLY A 80 -13.24 -19.24 -11.96
CA GLY A 80 -12.32 -18.33 -12.65
C GLY A 80 -10.85 -18.43 -12.24
N PHE A 81 -10.51 -19.37 -11.34
CA PHE A 81 -9.13 -19.72 -10.97
C PHE A 81 -8.94 -21.22 -10.93
N ALA A 82 -7.74 -21.68 -11.26
CA ALA A 82 -7.35 -23.08 -11.24
C ALA A 82 -5.94 -23.26 -10.64
N PRO A 83 -5.60 -24.46 -10.11
CA PRO A 83 -4.23 -24.77 -9.73
C PRO A 83 -3.27 -24.54 -10.91
N GLY A 84 -2.16 -23.86 -10.64
CA GLY A 84 -1.16 -23.45 -11.63
C GLY A 84 -1.30 -22.00 -12.11
N ASP A 85 -2.40 -21.31 -11.83
CA ASP A 85 -2.56 -19.90 -12.19
C ASP A 85 -1.63 -18.99 -11.41
N ASP A 86 -0.90 -18.13 -12.11
CA ASP A 86 -0.18 -17.02 -11.49
C ASP A 86 -1.16 -15.95 -11.06
N VAL A 87 -1.07 -15.49 -9.80
CA VAL A 87 -1.98 -14.50 -9.22
C VAL A 87 -1.23 -13.43 -8.43
N LEU A 88 -1.89 -12.27 -8.27
CA LEU A 88 -1.48 -11.21 -7.35
C LEU A 88 -2.71 -10.65 -6.63
N GLY A 89 -2.51 -10.14 -5.43
CA GLY A 89 -3.59 -9.55 -4.65
C GLY A 89 -3.28 -9.49 -3.15
N GLN A 90 -4.32 -9.68 -2.35
CA GLN A 90 -4.23 -9.63 -0.90
C GLN A 90 -4.83 -10.86 -0.23
N VAL A 91 -4.40 -11.10 0.99
CA VAL A 91 -5.14 -11.96 1.92
C VAL A 91 -6.21 -11.13 2.65
N PRO A 92 -7.28 -11.77 3.20
CA PRO A 92 -8.28 -11.04 3.99
C PRO A 92 -7.65 -10.28 5.17
N MET A 93 -7.96 -8.99 5.31
CA MET A 93 -7.38 -8.12 6.35
C MET A 93 -7.54 -8.67 7.77
N MET A 94 -8.63 -9.37 8.04
CA MET A 94 -8.89 -9.98 9.36
C MET A 94 -8.13 -11.30 9.58
N LYS A 95 -7.55 -11.88 8.51
CA LYS A 95 -6.76 -13.11 8.52
C LYS A 95 -5.45 -12.88 7.71
N PRO A 96 -4.59 -11.93 8.13
CA PRO A 96 -3.31 -11.69 7.41
C PRO A 96 -2.47 -12.96 7.42
N GLY A 97 -1.55 -13.09 6.46
CA GLY A 97 -0.71 -14.28 6.35
C GLY A 97 0.11 -14.40 5.08
N ALA A 98 0.35 -13.29 4.38
CA ALA A 98 1.14 -13.31 3.15
C ALA A 98 2.65 -13.47 3.38
N PHE A 99 3.17 -13.22 4.61
CA PHE A 99 4.58 -13.48 4.95
C PHE A 99 4.77 -14.95 5.33
N ALA A 100 4.54 -15.82 4.37
CA ALA A 100 4.49 -17.27 4.52
C ALA A 100 4.79 -17.96 3.19
N GLU A 101 5.23 -19.22 3.21
CA GLU A 101 5.40 -20.04 2.00
C GLU A 101 4.09 -20.29 1.27
N ALA A 102 2.95 -20.29 2.01
CA ALA A 102 1.62 -20.39 1.42
C ALA A 102 0.62 -19.52 2.19
N ALA A 103 -0.37 -19.00 1.49
CA ALA A 103 -1.41 -18.13 2.04
C ALA A 103 -2.79 -18.53 1.53
N ILE A 104 -3.83 -18.28 2.33
CA ILE A 104 -5.22 -18.49 1.95
C ILE A 104 -5.86 -17.14 1.66
N THR A 105 -6.50 -17.04 0.51
CA THR A 105 -7.23 -15.84 0.06
C THR A 105 -8.59 -16.21 -0.52
N THR A 106 -9.29 -15.25 -1.13
CA THR A 106 -10.57 -15.43 -1.81
C THR A 106 -10.54 -14.79 -3.20
N GLN A 107 -11.41 -15.22 -4.09
CA GLN A 107 -11.41 -14.77 -5.49
C GLN A 107 -11.66 -13.25 -5.68
N ASP A 108 -12.30 -12.60 -4.73
CA ASP A 108 -12.56 -11.15 -4.72
C ASP A 108 -11.35 -10.31 -4.28
N LEU A 109 -10.27 -10.95 -3.83
CA LEU A 109 -9.04 -10.30 -3.36
C LEU A 109 -7.82 -10.55 -4.28
N ILE A 110 -7.99 -11.26 -5.38
CA ILE A 110 -6.91 -11.56 -6.32
C ILE A 110 -7.33 -11.33 -7.77
N ILE A 111 -6.33 -11.17 -8.63
CA ILE A 111 -6.47 -11.22 -10.09
C ILE A 111 -5.36 -12.09 -10.68
N HIS A 112 -5.51 -12.51 -11.94
CA HIS A 112 -4.44 -13.18 -12.66
C HIS A 112 -3.23 -12.27 -12.83
N LYS A 113 -2.04 -12.80 -12.58
CA LYS A 113 -0.78 -12.08 -12.77
C LYS A 113 -0.34 -12.26 -14.23
N PRO A 114 -0.20 -11.18 -15.00
CA PRO A 114 0.37 -11.28 -16.35
C PRO A 114 1.80 -11.83 -16.33
N ALA A 115 2.14 -12.66 -17.32
CA ALA A 115 3.46 -13.26 -17.44
C ALA A 115 4.60 -12.22 -17.55
N ALA A 116 4.32 -11.05 -18.11
CA ALA A 116 5.28 -9.96 -18.25
C ALA A 116 5.68 -9.28 -16.91
N LEU A 117 4.90 -9.46 -15.84
CA LEU A 117 5.25 -8.98 -14.52
C LEU A 117 5.99 -10.07 -13.72
N SER A 118 7.14 -9.73 -13.14
CA SER A 118 7.78 -10.61 -12.16
C SER A 118 6.95 -10.69 -10.87
N PHE A 119 7.05 -11.77 -10.11
CA PHE A 119 6.35 -11.90 -8.81
C PHE A 119 6.71 -10.77 -7.83
N PRO A 120 7.99 -10.36 -7.68
CA PRO A 120 8.33 -9.21 -6.84
C PRO A 120 7.63 -7.92 -7.27
N ALA A 121 7.64 -7.58 -8.56
CA ALA A 121 6.96 -6.39 -9.06
C ALA A 121 5.45 -6.47 -8.83
N ALA A 122 4.82 -7.60 -9.16
CA ALA A 122 3.39 -7.83 -8.96
C ALA A 122 2.96 -7.69 -7.49
N ALA A 123 3.75 -8.23 -6.54
CA ALA A 123 3.47 -8.13 -5.11
C ALA A 123 3.48 -6.70 -4.58
N THR A 124 4.13 -5.75 -5.26
CA THR A 124 4.17 -4.35 -4.80
C THR A 124 2.91 -3.56 -5.16
N LEU A 125 2.06 -4.05 -6.07
CA LEU A 125 0.97 -3.28 -6.67
C LEU A 125 -0.30 -3.15 -5.79
N PRO A 126 -0.76 -4.19 -5.05
CA PRO A 126 -2.10 -4.21 -4.51
C PRO A 126 -2.41 -3.04 -3.55
N THR A 127 -1.78 -2.98 -2.38
CA THR A 127 -2.06 -1.93 -1.39
C THR A 127 -1.77 -0.54 -1.93
N VAL A 128 -0.58 -0.31 -2.47
CA VAL A 128 -0.16 1.05 -2.82
C VAL A 128 -0.88 1.58 -4.05
N GLY A 129 -1.09 0.74 -5.06
CA GLY A 129 -1.78 1.12 -6.29
C GLY A 129 -3.25 1.43 -6.03
N VAL A 130 -3.96 0.53 -5.34
CA VAL A 130 -5.39 0.70 -5.04
C VAL A 130 -5.62 1.89 -4.10
N THR A 131 -4.75 2.08 -3.09
CA THR A 131 -4.85 3.22 -2.17
C THR A 131 -4.64 4.54 -2.92
N ALA A 132 -3.60 4.63 -3.73
CA ALA A 132 -3.32 5.84 -4.51
C ALA A 132 -4.43 6.15 -5.53
N TRP A 133 -4.95 5.13 -6.22
CA TRP A 133 -6.09 5.29 -7.13
C TRP A 133 -7.29 5.86 -6.41
N ARG A 134 -7.71 5.23 -5.31
CA ARG A 134 -8.85 5.70 -4.52
C ARG A 134 -8.64 7.10 -3.97
N ALA A 135 -7.42 7.42 -3.52
CA ALA A 135 -7.13 8.75 -3.01
C ALA A 135 -7.25 9.82 -4.09
N LEU A 136 -6.66 9.59 -5.26
CA LEU A 136 -6.64 10.61 -6.32
C LEU A 136 -7.95 10.67 -7.10
N ILE A 137 -8.56 9.52 -7.44
CA ILE A 137 -9.72 9.45 -8.33
C ILE A 137 -11.03 9.51 -7.55
N ASP A 138 -11.21 8.62 -6.56
CA ASP A 138 -12.48 8.53 -5.83
C ASP A 138 -12.58 9.68 -4.80
N GLY A 139 -11.51 9.91 -4.03
CA GLY A 139 -11.44 10.91 -2.97
C GLY A 139 -11.15 12.32 -3.47
N GLY A 140 -10.08 12.50 -4.21
CA GLY A 140 -9.59 13.80 -4.71
C GLY A 140 -10.29 14.27 -5.98
N ARG A 141 -10.92 13.37 -6.75
CA ARG A 141 -11.56 13.65 -8.04
C ARG A 141 -10.64 14.38 -9.01
N LEU A 142 -9.36 14.01 -8.97
CA LEU A 142 -8.29 14.63 -9.76
C LEU A 142 -8.56 14.49 -11.26
N LYS A 143 -8.39 15.59 -11.99
CA LYS A 143 -8.58 15.67 -13.46
C LYS A 143 -7.30 16.15 -14.15
N ALA A 144 -7.23 15.94 -15.45
CA ALA A 144 -6.15 16.45 -16.29
C ALA A 144 -5.96 17.96 -16.12
N GLY A 145 -4.70 18.40 -16.05
CA GLY A 145 -4.31 19.80 -15.90
C GLY A 145 -4.49 20.40 -14.51
N GLN A 146 -5.12 19.68 -13.58
CA GLN A 146 -5.25 20.15 -12.19
C GLN A 146 -3.93 20.04 -11.43
N SER A 147 -3.78 20.91 -10.41
CA SER A 147 -2.63 20.96 -9.52
C SER A 147 -2.81 19.97 -8.35
N LEU A 148 -1.80 19.10 -8.17
CA LEU A 148 -1.75 18.10 -7.12
C LEU A 148 -0.54 18.33 -6.21
N PHE A 149 -0.75 18.30 -4.90
CA PHE A 149 0.30 18.22 -3.89
C PHE A 149 0.31 16.83 -3.27
N ILE A 150 1.50 16.19 -3.21
CA ILE A 150 1.66 14.87 -2.58
C ILE A 150 2.67 15.01 -1.43
N ASN A 151 2.21 14.84 -0.19
CA ASN A 151 3.08 14.73 0.98
C ASN A 151 3.50 13.28 1.19
N GLY A 152 4.82 13.03 1.30
CA GLY A 152 5.36 11.67 1.45
C GLY A 152 5.50 10.91 0.12
N ALA A 153 5.76 11.63 -0.98
CA ALA A 153 5.83 11.07 -2.33
C ALA A 153 6.89 9.96 -2.51
N ALA A 154 7.93 9.90 -1.68
CA ALA A 154 8.97 8.86 -1.76
C ALA A 154 8.53 7.48 -1.25
N GLY A 155 7.47 7.40 -0.44
CA GLY A 155 6.89 6.13 0.01
C GLY A 155 6.14 5.38 -1.08
N GLY A 156 5.78 4.12 -0.84
CA GLY A 156 5.11 3.29 -1.85
C GLY A 156 3.82 3.89 -2.39
N VAL A 157 2.92 4.37 -1.51
CA VAL A 157 1.65 5.02 -1.92
C VAL A 157 1.93 6.34 -2.65
N GLY A 158 2.91 7.14 -2.19
CA GLY A 158 3.28 8.40 -2.82
C GLY A 158 3.85 8.21 -4.22
N GLN A 159 4.67 7.19 -4.44
CA GLN A 159 5.18 6.80 -5.76
C GLN A 159 4.06 6.34 -6.68
N ALA A 160 3.15 5.51 -6.18
CA ALA A 160 1.97 5.08 -6.91
C ALA A 160 1.09 6.29 -7.31
N ALA A 161 0.86 7.21 -6.38
CA ALA A 161 0.10 8.44 -6.64
C ALA A 161 0.78 9.32 -7.71
N THR A 162 2.10 9.46 -7.63
CA THR A 162 2.88 10.21 -8.62
C THR A 162 2.74 9.58 -10.01
N ALA A 163 2.85 8.25 -10.12
CA ALA A 163 2.70 7.54 -11.38
C ALA A 163 1.28 7.73 -11.97
N ILE A 164 0.24 7.51 -11.18
CA ILE A 164 -1.17 7.71 -11.61
C ILE A 164 -1.42 9.16 -12.03
N ALA A 165 -0.95 10.14 -11.23
CA ALA A 165 -1.15 11.55 -11.55
C ALA A 165 -0.48 11.98 -12.85
N LYS A 166 0.69 11.40 -13.18
CA LYS A 166 1.35 11.61 -14.47
C LYS A 166 0.52 11.12 -15.64
N THR A 167 -0.07 9.92 -15.55
CA THR A 167 -0.94 9.39 -16.62
C THR A 167 -2.19 10.25 -16.85
N LEU A 168 -2.63 10.96 -15.82
CA LEU A 168 -3.74 11.92 -15.91
C LEU A 168 -3.34 13.28 -16.45
N GLY A 169 -2.04 13.57 -16.60
CA GLY A 169 -1.56 14.89 -17.01
C GLY A 169 -1.76 15.97 -15.94
N ALA A 170 -1.69 15.62 -14.66
CA ALA A 170 -1.76 16.57 -13.55
C ALA A 170 -0.45 17.35 -13.37
N VAL A 171 -0.53 18.56 -12.84
CA VAL A 171 0.63 19.39 -12.44
C VAL A 171 1.03 19.03 -11.03
N ILE A 172 2.14 18.29 -10.86
CA ILE A 172 2.47 17.60 -9.62
C ILE A 172 3.54 18.36 -8.84
N THR A 173 3.24 18.71 -7.59
CA THR A 173 4.21 19.14 -6.58
C THR A 173 4.34 18.04 -5.53
N VAL A 174 5.57 17.67 -5.18
CA VAL A 174 5.84 16.62 -4.20
C VAL A 174 6.60 17.16 -3.00
N ARG A 175 6.36 16.58 -1.81
CA ARG A 175 7.15 16.84 -0.60
C ARG A 175 7.77 15.52 -0.16
N VAL A 176 9.10 15.49 -0.10
CA VAL A 176 9.91 14.28 0.15
C VAL A 176 11.02 14.57 1.15
N GLY A 177 11.70 13.53 1.62
CA GLY A 177 12.88 13.68 2.47
C GLY A 177 14.12 14.10 1.70
N PRO A 178 15.15 14.66 2.40
CA PRO A 178 16.39 15.13 1.80
C PRO A 178 17.06 14.12 0.86
N SER A 179 17.08 12.84 1.24
CA SER A 179 17.68 11.76 0.44
C SER A 179 16.96 11.47 -0.88
N SER A 180 15.74 11.98 -1.07
CA SER A 180 14.92 11.72 -2.26
C SER A 180 14.78 12.95 -3.18
N LEU A 181 15.30 14.11 -2.77
CA LEU A 181 15.13 15.36 -3.54
C LEU A 181 15.68 15.24 -4.97
N ALA A 182 16.91 14.75 -5.11
CA ALA A 182 17.56 14.62 -6.43
C ALA A 182 16.78 13.68 -7.35
N SER A 183 16.39 12.48 -6.86
CA SER A 183 15.66 11.51 -7.67
C SER A 183 14.29 12.02 -8.15
N PHE A 184 13.60 12.84 -7.35
CA PHE A 184 12.33 13.43 -7.74
C PHE A 184 12.48 14.65 -8.65
N ALA A 185 13.58 15.41 -8.56
CA ALA A 185 13.87 16.52 -9.47
C ALA A 185 13.94 16.05 -10.92
N ASP A 186 14.56 14.89 -11.17
CA ASP A 186 14.72 14.31 -12.52
C ASP A 186 13.42 13.68 -13.07
N MET A 187 12.39 13.55 -12.24
CA MET A 187 11.12 12.95 -12.65
C MET A 187 10.13 13.91 -13.34
N GLY A 188 10.51 15.18 -13.59
CA GLY A 188 9.66 16.18 -14.28
C GLY A 188 8.48 16.67 -13.41
N MET A 189 8.69 16.78 -12.09
CA MET A 189 7.72 17.40 -11.18
C MET A 189 7.71 18.93 -11.39
N ALA A 190 6.55 19.56 -11.20
CA ALA A 190 6.46 21.02 -11.21
C ALA A 190 7.29 21.65 -10.06
N ARG A 191 7.29 21.00 -8.90
CA ARG A 191 8.13 21.34 -7.74
C ARG A 191 8.46 20.11 -6.90
N VAL A 192 9.65 20.12 -6.31
CA VAL A 192 10.09 19.14 -5.29
C VAL A 192 10.44 19.91 -4.02
N LEU A 193 9.82 19.58 -2.91
CA LEU A 193 9.98 20.25 -1.61
C LEU A 193 10.57 19.28 -0.59
N ASP A 194 11.44 19.84 0.27
CA ASP A 194 11.98 19.13 1.42
C ASP A 194 10.99 19.22 2.60
N TYR A 195 10.62 18.08 3.19
CA TYR A 195 9.69 18.08 4.34
C TYR A 195 10.31 18.65 5.62
N THR A 196 11.63 18.79 5.69
CA THR A 196 12.31 19.42 6.83
C THR A 196 12.19 20.95 6.81
N GLN A 197 11.76 21.52 5.68
CA GLN A 197 11.56 22.95 5.50
C GLN A 197 10.08 23.32 5.65
N ALA A 198 9.86 24.57 6.08
CA ALA A 198 8.53 25.15 6.14
C ALA A 198 7.92 25.23 4.73
N LEU A 199 6.59 25.14 4.64
CA LEU A 199 5.88 25.30 3.39
C LEU A 199 6.03 26.75 2.89
N PRO A 200 6.44 26.96 1.61
CA PRO A 200 6.53 28.31 1.05
C PRO A 200 5.17 29.03 1.00
N GLU A 201 5.15 30.30 1.38
CA GLU A 201 3.92 31.12 1.39
C GLU A 201 3.22 31.20 0.03
N ASN A 202 3.96 31.15 -1.07
CA ASN A 202 3.40 31.19 -2.42
C ASN A 202 2.65 29.90 -2.83
N LEU A 203 2.53 28.90 -1.94
CA LEU A 203 1.72 27.70 -2.14
C LEU A 203 0.30 27.83 -1.54
N LYS A 204 0.01 28.94 -0.86
CA LYS A 204 -1.30 29.16 -0.24
C LYS A 204 -2.44 29.12 -1.27
N GLY A 205 -3.37 28.16 -1.08
CA GLY A 205 -4.55 28.02 -1.91
C GLY A 205 -4.25 27.71 -3.38
N THR A 206 -3.17 26.97 -3.67
CA THR A 206 -2.74 26.72 -5.06
C THR A 206 -3.11 25.34 -5.59
N PHE A 207 -3.48 24.39 -4.74
CA PHE A 207 -3.72 23.00 -5.17
C PHE A 207 -5.20 22.66 -5.28
N ASP A 208 -5.57 22.01 -6.38
CA ASP A 208 -6.90 21.43 -6.57
C ASP A 208 -7.07 20.19 -5.70
N VAL A 209 -5.99 19.38 -5.56
CA VAL A 209 -5.96 18.21 -4.69
C VAL A 209 -4.68 18.25 -3.84
N VAL A 210 -4.84 18.05 -2.53
CA VAL A 210 -3.76 17.84 -1.56
C VAL A 210 -3.88 16.41 -1.05
N PHE A 211 -2.85 15.60 -1.25
CA PHE A 211 -2.83 14.22 -0.80
C PHE A 211 -1.75 13.99 0.25
N ASP A 212 -2.15 13.76 1.51
CA ASP A 212 -1.24 13.32 2.55
C ASP A 212 -1.22 11.79 2.62
N CYS A 213 -0.19 11.20 2.04
CA CYS A 213 0.00 9.74 2.07
C CYS A 213 0.92 9.26 3.20
N HIS A 214 1.35 10.18 4.08
CA HIS A 214 2.24 9.89 5.21
C HIS A 214 1.59 10.19 6.58
N GLY A 215 0.60 11.07 6.65
CA GLY A 215 -0.01 11.54 7.88
C GLY A 215 0.83 12.63 8.58
N GLY A 216 1.61 13.40 7.81
CA GLY A 216 2.54 14.40 8.33
C GLY A 216 2.09 15.86 8.18
N LEU A 217 1.00 16.13 7.47
CA LEU A 217 0.42 17.46 7.38
C LEU A 217 -0.53 17.72 8.57
N THR A 218 -0.44 18.90 9.11
CA THR A 218 -1.48 19.40 10.02
C THR A 218 -2.72 19.83 9.23
N SER A 219 -3.87 19.84 9.90
CA SER A 219 -5.11 20.34 9.28
C SER A 219 -4.98 21.77 8.76
N ALA A 220 -4.19 22.62 9.45
CA ALA A 220 -3.93 23.99 9.03
C ALA A 220 -3.06 24.04 7.75
N GLU A 221 -2.08 23.14 7.59
CA GLU A 221 -1.26 23.04 6.39
C GLU A 221 -2.07 22.52 5.20
N GLU A 222 -2.97 21.55 5.40
CA GLU A 222 -3.89 21.09 4.36
C GLU A 222 -4.79 22.22 3.88
N ASP A 223 -5.42 22.96 4.82
CA ASP A 223 -6.26 24.12 4.49
C ASP A 223 -5.46 25.25 3.83
N PHE A 224 -4.22 25.46 4.25
CA PHE A 224 -3.31 26.44 3.64
C PHE A 224 -3.00 26.10 2.18
N LEU A 225 -2.71 24.83 1.87
CA LEU A 225 -2.34 24.38 0.53
C LEU A 225 -3.54 24.32 -0.41
N THR A 226 -4.71 23.94 0.10
CA THR A 226 -5.89 23.58 -0.71
C THR A 226 -6.65 24.81 -1.18
N LYS A 227 -6.96 24.91 -2.48
CA LYS A 227 -7.86 25.91 -3.03
C LYS A 227 -9.22 25.88 -2.32
N ARG A 228 -9.97 26.98 -2.38
CA ARG A 228 -11.35 27.02 -1.82
C ARG A 228 -12.27 25.94 -2.42
N SER A 229 -12.09 25.61 -3.69
CA SER A 229 -12.80 24.54 -4.41
C SER A 229 -12.07 23.20 -4.41
N GLY A 230 -10.90 23.14 -3.79
CA GLY A 230 -10.04 21.96 -3.77
C GLY A 230 -10.42 20.96 -2.68
N ILE A 231 -9.78 19.79 -2.72
CA ILE A 231 -10.03 18.66 -1.82
C ILE A 231 -8.70 18.22 -1.20
N ALA A 232 -8.67 18.10 0.13
CA ALA A 232 -7.61 17.40 0.86
C ALA A 232 -8.00 15.94 1.07
N VAL A 233 -7.06 15.03 0.88
CA VAL A 233 -7.27 13.57 1.01
C VAL A 233 -6.23 12.98 1.94
N ASP A 234 -6.70 12.22 2.92
CA ASP A 234 -5.91 11.49 3.90
C ASP A 234 -6.12 9.99 3.79
N ILE A 235 -5.09 9.24 4.18
CA ILE A 235 -5.17 7.77 4.32
C ILE A 235 -4.83 7.30 5.74
N ASP A 236 -4.35 8.18 6.62
CA ASP A 236 -4.09 7.81 8.01
C ASP A 236 -5.39 7.92 8.83
N PRO A 237 -5.86 6.82 9.46
CA PRO A 237 -7.17 6.74 10.11
C PRO A 237 -7.13 7.36 11.52
N THR A 238 -6.65 8.60 11.64
CA THR A 238 -6.77 9.35 12.88
C THR A 238 -8.23 9.73 13.14
N VAL A 239 -8.60 9.86 14.42
CA VAL A 239 -9.96 10.31 14.79
C VAL A 239 -10.27 11.67 14.14
N GLY A 240 -9.27 12.55 14.07
CA GLY A 240 -9.39 13.86 13.44
C GLY A 240 -9.72 13.78 11.95
N ASN A 241 -8.97 12.99 11.17
CA ASN A 241 -9.17 12.85 9.71
C ASN A 241 -10.54 12.22 9.40
N VAL A 242 -10.92 11.17 10.14
CA VAL A 242 -12.23 10.54 9.98
C VAL A 242 -13.35 11.54 10.31
N PHE A 243 -13.25 12.27 11.41
CA PHE A 243 -14.26 13.25 11.80
C PHE A 243 -14.37 14.40 10.79
N ARG A 244 -13.23 14.97 10.34
CA ARG A 244 -13.22 16.03 9.33
C ARG A 244 -13.86 15.58 8.02
N SER A 245 -13.64 14.34 7.59
CA SER A 245 -14.25 13.81 6.37
C SER A 245 -15.77 13.67 6.45
N LEU A 246 -16.34 13.60 7.66
CA LEU A 246 -17.78 13.52 7.88
C LEU A 246 -18.47 14.91 7.87
N ILE A 247 -17.73 15.96 8.28
CA ILE A 247 -18.29 17.31 8.44
C ILE A 247 -17.89 18.30 7.34
N SER A 248 -16.95 17.96 6.48
CA SER A 248 -16.44 18.83 5.43
C SER A 248 -16.38 18.11 4.09
N SER A 249 -17.01 18.69 3.08
CA SER A 249 -16.93 18.20 1.68
C SER A 249 -15.55 18.42 1.04
N ARG A 250 -14.65 19.16 1.71
CA ARG A 250 -13.30 19.48 1.24
C ARG A 250 -12.23 18.55 1.83
N HIS A 251 -12.60 17.68 2.76
CA HIS A 251 -11.68 16.72 3.38
C HIS A 251 -12.23 15.32 3.25
N ASN A 252 -11.46 14.44 2.63
CA ASN A 252 -11.83 13.05 2.44
C ASN A 252 -10.80 12.12 3.12
N PHE A 253 -11.30 11.24 3.97
CA PHE A 253 -10.52 10.11 4.45
C PHE A 253 -10.78 8.91 3.55
N VAL A 254 -9.73 8.37 2.92
CA VAL A 254 -9.82 7.25 2.00
C VAL A 254 -9.26 5.98 2.62
N ARG A 255 -10.06 4.92 2.59
CA ARG A 255 -9.66 3.58 3.01
C ARG A 255 -9.12 2.81 1.82
N GLY A 256 -7.91 2.28 1.95
CA GLY A 256 -7.25 1.46 0.92
C GLY A 256 -7.84 0.03 0.81
N VAL A 257 -9.18 -0.09 0.76
CA VAL A 257 -9.84 -1.39 0.59
C VAL A 257 -9.60 -1.88 -0.83
N LEU A 258 -9.10 -3.11 -0.98
CA LEU A 258 -8.83 -3.70 -2.28
C LEU A 258 -10.09 -3.72 -3.16
N SER A 259 -9.88 -3.47 -4.43
CA SER A 259 -10.84 -3.66 -5.51
C SER A 259 -10.10 -4.30 -6.68
N THR A 260 -10.52 -5.47 -7.08
CA THR A 260 -9.91 -6.19 -8.21
C THR A 260 -10.01 -5.42 -9.52
N SER A 261 -11.08 -4.66 -9.73
CA SER A 261 -11.24 -3.80 -10.90
C SER A 261 -10.25 -2.62 -10.92
N ILE A 262 -9.94 -2.03 -9.75
CA ILE A 262 -8.89 -1.00 -9.64
C ILE A 262 -7.52 -1.66 -9.78
N LEU A 263 -7.28 -2.81 -9.12
CA LEU A 263 -6.02 -3.54 -9.22
C LEU A 263 -5.71 -3.91 -10.69
N GLN A 264 -6.73 -4.33 -11.46
CA GLN A 264 -6.56 -4.59 -12.90
C GLN A 264 -6.09 -3.35 -13.65
N LYS A 265 -6.68 -2.17 -13.41
CA LYS A 265 -6.23 -0.90 -14.02
C LYS A 265 -4.78 -0.57 -13.66
N ILE A 266 -4.36 -0.82 -12.42
CA ILE A 266 -2.96 -0.62 -11.99
C ILE A 266 -2.02 -1.58 -12.74
N VAL A 267 -2.43 -2.84 -12.91
CA VAL A 267 -1.67 -3.82 -13.69
C VAL A 267 -1.59 -3.41 -15.16
N ASP A 268 -2.68 -2.93 -15.75
CA ASP A 268 -2.70 -2.46 -17.15
C ASP A 268 -1.74 -1.28 -17.36
N LEU A 269 -1.71 -0.32 -16.41
CA LEU A 269 -0.74 0.79 -16.41
C LEU A 269 0.70 0.29 -16.24
N ALA A 270 0.92 -0.73 -15.43
CA ALA A 270 2.25 -1.32 -15.25
C ALA A 270 2.73 -2.02 -16.53
N LEU A 271 1.86 -2.75 -17.22
CA LEU A 271 2.16 -3.37 -18.51
C LEU A 271 2.46 -2.35 -19.61
N ALA A 272 1.79 -1.20 -19.57
CA ALA A 272 2.05 -0.09 -20.47
C ALA A 272 3.34 0.70 -20.13
N GLY A 273 4.09 0.30 -19.10
CA GLY A 273 5.29 1.01 -18.63
C GLY A 273 5.01 2.36 -17.96
N GLN A 274 3.74 2.65 -17.66
CA GLN A 274 3.30 3.92 -17.08
C GLN A 274 3.21 3.89 -15.53
N PHE A 275 3.33 2.71 -14.95
CA PHE A 275 3.28 2.53 -13.51
C PHE A 275 4.40 1.58 -13.05
N THR A 276 5.32 2.10 -12.28
CA THR A 276 6.42 1.31 -11.72
C THR A 276 6.65 1.74 -10.27
N ILE A 277 6.74 0.77 -9.38
CA ILE A 277 7.12 1.00 -7.98
C ILE A 277 8.55 0.47 -7.78
N PRO A 278 9.52 1.31 -7.47
CA PRO A 278 10.88 0.85 -7.19
C PRO A 278 10.90 -0.14 -6.02
N ILE A 279 11.63 -1.23 -6.21
CA ILE A 279 11.91 -2.19 -5.14
C ILE A 279 13.28 -1.85 -4.59
N ASN A 280 13.33 -1.42 -3.33
CA ASN A 280 14.56 -0.95 -2.68
C ASN A 280 15.33 -2.07 -1.97
N ARG A 281 14.61 -3.06 -1.43
CA ARG A 281 15.19 -4.22 -0.75
C ARG A 281 14.41 -5.49 -1.11
N ILE A 282 15.16 -6.57 -1.34
CA ILE A 282 14.61 -7.91 -1.50
C ILE A 282 15.35 -8.81 -0.51
N VAL A 283 14.61 -9.54 0.31
CA VAL A 283 15.16 -10.48 1.30
C VAL A 283 14.42 -11.80 1.25
N SER A 284 15.01 -12.85 1.81
CA SER A 284 14.36 -14.13 2.05
C SER A 284 13.38 -14.04 3.23
N LEU A 285 12.49 -15.04 3.36
CA LEU A 285 11.55 -15.12 4.50
C LEU A 285 12.30 -15.17 5.85
N SER A 286 13.45 -15.82 5.90
CA SER A 286 14.27 -15.92 7.13
C SER A 286 14.88 -14.57 7.57
N GLU A 287 15.10 -13.65 6.65
CA GLU A 287 15.65 -12.32 6.92
C GLU A 287 14.55 -11.26 7.13
N ALA A 288 13.31 -11.61 6.86
CA ALA A 288 12.20 -10.64 6.79
C ALA A 288 11.89 -9.97 8.14
N ILE A 289 12.07 -10.67 9.28
CA ILE A 289 11.86 -10.08 10.61
C ILE A 289 12.82 -8.91 10.84
N ALA A 290 14.11 -9.07 10.48
CA ALA A 290 15.09 -8.00 10.60
C ALA A 290 14.72 -6.80 9.72
N LEU A 291 14.33 -7.06 8.47
CA LEU A 291 13.91 -6.00 7.54
C LEU A 291 12.64 -5.27 8.04
N ILE A 292 11.62 -5.99 8.52
CA ILE A 292 10.39 -5.38 9.05
C ILE A 292 10.72 -4.50 10.26
N SER A 293 11.59 -4.97 11.15
CA SER A 293 12.03 -4.22 12.34
C SER A 293 12.77 -2.93 11.98
N ASP A 294 13.63 -3.00 10.97
CA ASP A 294 14.39 -1.87 10.44
C ASP A 294 13.46 -0.81 9.81
N LEU A 295 12.49 -1.25 9.00
CA LEU A 295 11.49 -0.37 8.39
C LEU A 295 10.57 0.29 9.43
N GLU A 296 10.18 -0.43 10.47
CA GLU A 296 9.37 0.08 11.58
C GLU A 296 10.16 1.11 12.41
N ALA A 297 11.47 0.91 12.60
CA ALA A 297 12.36 1.87 13.26
C ALA A 297 12.58 3.16 12.45
N GLY A 298 12.05 3.25 11.22
CA GLY A 298 12.12 4.44 10.37
C GLY A 298 13.24 4.43 9.33
N ASN A 299 14.04 3.37 9.23
CA ASN A 299 15.11 3.21 8.24
C ASN A 299 14.53 2.85 6.87
N ARG A 300 13.76 3.78 6.29
CA ARG A 300 13.03 3.58 5.04
C ARG A 300 13.80 4.14 3.87
N LEU A 301 13.84 3.37 2.79
CA LEU A 301 14.31 3.81 1.47
C LEU A 301 13.10 4.12 0.56
N PRO A 302 13.29 4.97 -0.46
CA PRO A 302 12.23 5.21 -1.46
C PRO A 302 11.74 3.92 -2.11
N GLY A 303 10.42 3.78 -2.28
CA GLY A 303 9.82 2.60 -2.91
C GLY A 303 9.32 1.55 -1.92
N LYS A 304 9.45 0.27 -2.29
CA LYS A 304 8.90 -0.89 -1.56
C LYS A 304 9.98 -1.91 -1.23
N SER A 305 9.78 -2.62 -0.14
CA SER A 305 10.57 -3.80 0.23
C SER A 305 9.76 -5.07 0.03
N VAL A 306 10.40 -6.13 -0.45
CA VAL A 306 9.77 -7.40 -0.83
C VAL A 306 10.47 -8.58 -0.14
N ILE A 307 9.66 -9.55 0.28
CA ILE A 307 10.11 -10.83 0.82
C ILE A 307 9.92 -11.87 -0.28
N LEU A 308 10.96 -12.65 -0.59
CA LEU A 308 10.86 -13.81 -1.49
C LEU A 308 10.67 -15.08 -0.68
N MET A 309 9.77 -15.92 -1.16
CA MET A 309 9.60 -17.29 -0.70
C MET A 309 10.37 -18.21 -1.65
N GLY A 310 11.10 -19.13 -1.09
CA GLY A 310 11.94 -20.08 -1.83
C GLY A 310 11.18 -20.94 -2.85
#